data_4af47f39d8aa76b19484fc900a642973
#
_entry.id   4af47f39d8aa76b19484fc900a642973
#
_cell.length_a   1.000
_cell.length_b   1.000
_cell.length_c   1.000
_cell.angle_alpha   90.00
_cell.angle_beta   90.00
_cell.angle_gamma   90.00
#
_symmetry.space_group_name_H-M   'P 1'
#
loop_
_entity.id
_entity.type
_entity.pdbx_description
1 polymer ?
#
loop_
_entity_poly.entity_id
_entity_poly.type
_entity_poly.pdbx_seq_one_letter_code
_entity_poly.pdbx_strand_id
1 'polypeptide(L)'
;MRTGTCRRARIVSVPTDAAHFRTPALPHSPLSDPFGRAPDDGSVFSPHIEFSRAEWARLRGSTPLTLSHDDLEALHSAEEHVSMDEVMEVYLPLSRLLNLYVAATQQLFRVTDTFLGSPAAKVPYVVAIAGSVAGGKSTTARILQALLARWPDHPKVDLVTTDGFLFPNAVLEERGIMHRKGFPESYDVRRLIRFLAEVKSGSEEVRAPVYSHLVYDIIPGELVVRRPDILILEGLNVLQTGGTAGERPPRVFVSDFFDFSIYIDACEADLEGWYLQRFQRLRETAFRDPESFFHQYAVGMSEQEAMEFGRQVWATINAVNLRENIEPSRERARLILDKAKDHRVERVWLRKL
;
A
#
# COMPACT_ATOMS: atom_id res chain seq x y z
N MET A 1 -47.60 44.49 -30.24
CA MET A 1 -47.32 45.80 -29.60
C MET A 1 -47.12 45.57 -28.11
N ARG A 2 -45.92 45.63 -27.66
CA ARG A 2 -45.33 46.22 -26.44
C ARG A 2 -43.92 45.69 -26.24
N THR A 3 -43.02 46.57 -26.51
CA THR A 3 -41.58 46.46 -26.31
C THR A 3 -41.22 46.57 -24.85
N GLY A 4 -40.54 45.58 -24.29
CA GLY A 4 -40.00 45.56 -22.91
C GLY A 4 -38.51 45.71 -22.93
N THR A 5 -38.05 46.87 -22.53
CA THR A 5 -36.64 47.33 -22.46
C THR A 5 -35.84 46.58 -21.38
N CYS A 6 -34.72 46.05 -21.79
CA CYS A 6 -33.69 45.48 -20.95
C CYS A 6 -33.00 46.56 -20.10
N ARG A 7 -33.14 46.55 -18.77
CA ARG A 7 -32.40 47.43 -17.86
C ARG A 7 -31.03 46.80 -17.56
N ARG A 8 -29.98 47.47 -17.99
CA ARG A 8 -28.58 47.21 -17.57
C ARG A 8 -28.46 47.50 -16.07
N ALA A 9 -28.02 46.49 -15.31
CA ALA A 9 -27.59 46.67 -13.94
C ALA A 9 -26.29 47.43 -13.88
N ARG A 10 -26.21 48.48 -13.07
CA ARG A 10 -25.00 49.25 -12.78
C ARG A 10 -24.07 48.42 -11.91
N ILE A 11 -22.80 48.32 -12.39
CA ILE A 11 -21.70 47.79 -11.58
C ILE A 11 -21.37 48.86 -10.54
N VAL A 12 -21.57 48.56 -9.27
CA VAL A 12 -21.10 49.37 -8.15
C VAL A 12 -19.65 48.98 -7.91
N SER A 13 -18.74 49.93 -8.13
CA SER A 13 -17.32 49.80 -7.80
C SER A 13 -17.14 49.81 -6.30
N VAL A 14 -16.56 48.70 -5.75
CA VAL A 14 -16.10 48.62 -4.38
C VAL A 14 -14.70 49.23 -4.30
N PRO A 15 -14.41 50.13 -3.31
CA PRO A 15 -13.09 50.69 -3.15
C PRO A 15 -12.09 49.63 -2.74
N THR A 16 -11.00 49.49 -3.48
CA THR A 16 -9.81 48.69 -3.12
C THR A 16 -9.02 49.44 -2.07
N ASP A 17 -9.25 49.13 -0.81
CA ASP A 17 -8.33 49.52 0.26
C ASP A 17 -7.34 48.38 0.48
N ALA A 18 -6.22 48.46 -0.19
CA ALA A 18 -5.12 47.50 -0.06
C ALA A 18 -4.30 47.87 1.18
N ALA A 19 -4.76 47.43 2.34
CA ALA A 19 -3.93 47.43 3.53
C ALA A 19 -2.82 46.36 3.34
N HIS A 20 -1.60 46.86 3.20
CA HIS A 20 -0.36 46.10 3.11
C HIS A 20 -0.15 45.20 4.33
N PHE A 21 -0.55 43.91 4.27
CA PHE A 21 0.07 42.90 5.07
C PHE A 21 1.42 42.53 4.45
N ARG A 22 2.47 43.26 4.87
CA ARG A 22 3.85 42.79 4.66
C ARG A 22 4.09 41.63 5.60
N THR A 23 3.99 40.41 5.06
CA THR A 23 4.63 39.25 5.66
C THR A 23 6.13 39.53 5.69
N PRO A 24 6.82 39.42 6.83
CA PRO A 24 8.28 39.55 6.84
C PRO A 24 8.84 38.45 5.95
N ALA A 25 9.58 38.86 4.93
CA ALA A 25 10.34 37.95 4.09
C ALA A 25 11.35 37.22 4.99
N LEU A 26 11.14 35.95 5.22
CA LEU A 26 12.19 35.08 5.74
C LEU A 26 13.37 35.17 4.77
N PRO A 27 14.61 35.33 5.27
CA PRO A 27 15.77 35.37 4.41
C PRO A 27 15.82 34.04 3.66
N HIS A 28 15.60 34.09 2.35
CA HIS A 28 15.93 33.00 1.43
C HIS A 28 17.46 32.87 1.41
N SER A 29 18.01 32.19 2.41
CA SER A 29 19.26 31.47 2.19
C SER A 29 18.90 30.38 1.20
N PRO A 30 19.60 30.25 0.06
CA PRO A 30 19.44 29.06 -0.76
C PRO A 30 19.70 27.90 0.17
N LEU A 31 18.71 27.02 0.34
CA LEU A 31 18.90 25.72 0.97
C LEU A 31 20.03 25.08 0.16
N SER A 32 21.24 25.15 0.70
CA SER A 32 22.33 24.32 0.23
C SER A 32 21.79 22.92 0.25
N ASP A 33 21.78 22.27 -0.93
CA ASP A 33 21.42 20.88 -1.06
C ASP A 33 22.14 20.12 0.05
N PRO A 34 21.44 19.60 1.08
CA PRO A 34 22.09 18.97 2.21
C PRO A 34 22.84 17.70 1.81
N PHE A 35 22.75 17.29 0.54
CA PHE A 35 23.30 16.05 0.01
C PHE A 35 24.36 16.23 -1.08
N GLY A 36 24.70 17.50 -1.50
CA GLY A 36 25.89 17.84 -2.25
C GLY A 36 26.17 17.03 -3.51
N ARG A 37 25.16 16.48 -4.19
CA ARG A 37 25.36 15.75 -5.44
C ARG A 37 25.14 16.67 -6.63
N ALA A 38 26.22 16.89 -7.39
CA ALA A 38 26.12 17.43 -8.73
C ALA A 38 25.25 16.48 -9.60
N PRO A 39 24.41 16.99 -10.51
CA PRO A 39 23.67 16.14 -11.43
C PRO A 39 24.68 15.36 -12.28
N ASP A 40 24.60 14.04 -12.21
CA ASP A 40 25.36 13.14 -13.09
C ASP A 40 24.81 13.32 -14.50
N ASP A 41 25.69 13.66 -15.45
CA ASP A 41 25.35 14.07 -16.81
C ASP A 41 24.94 12.86 -17.64
N GLY A 42 23.71 12.45 -17.50
CA GLY A 42 23.09 11.27 -18.13
C GLY A 42 21.95 10.67 -17.35
N SER A 43 21.55 11.27 -16.23
CA SER A 43 20.49 10.72 -15.39
C SER A 43 19.14 10.79 -16.10
N VAL A 44 18.58 9.62 -16.36
CA VAL A 44 17.14 9.45 -16.56
C VAL A 44 16.43 10.19 -15.43
N PHE A 45 15.55 11.14 -15.75
CA PHE A 45 14.83 11.94 -14.77
C PHE A 45 14.04 11.03 -13.84
N SER A 46 14.55 10.83 -12.63
CA SER A 46 13.84 10.04 -11.62
C SER A 46 12.82 10.92 -10.88
N PRO A 47 11.56 10.49 -10.77
CA PRO A 47 10.56 11.19 -9.97
C PRO A 47 10.78 11.03 -8.46
N HIS A 48 11.74 10.21 -8.04
CA HIS A 48 12.02 9.89 -6.65
C HIS A 48 13.32 10.53 -6.15
N ILE A 49 13.37 10.78 -4.85
CA ILE A 49 14.58 11.08 -4.08
C ILE A 49 15.01 9.77 -3.43
N GLU A 50 16.25 9.39 -3.62
CA GLU A 50 16.86 8.23 -2.98
C GLU A 50 17.46 8.59 -1.63
N PHE A 51 17.23 7.75 -0.64
CA PHE A 51 17.82 7.80 0.69
C PHE A 51 18.50 6.47 0.98
N SER A 52 19.74 6.51 1.45
CA SER A 52 20.32 5.38 2.15
C SER A 52 19.57 5.12 3.46
N ARG A 53 19.63 3.91 3.97
CA ARG A 53 19.04 3.53 5.25
C ARG A 53 19.43 4.51 6.39
N ALA A 54 20.71 4.90 6.45
CA ALA A 54 21.20 5.82 7.47
C ALA A 54 20.67 7.26 7.34
N GLU A 55 20.48 7.75 6.12
CA GLU A 55 19.86 9.04 5.85
C GLU A 55 18.38 9.01 6.22
N TRP A 56 17.68 7.95 5.84
CA TRP A 56 16.28 7.76 6.16
C TRP A 56 16.04 7.67 7.67
N ALA A 57 16.86 6.91 8.40
CA ALA A 57 16.76 6.75 9.85
C ALA A 57 16.82 8.08 10.60
N ARG A 58 17.59 9.07 10.11
CA ARG A 58 17.68 10.41 10.74
C ARG A 58 16.36 11.19 10.66
N LEU A 59 15.51 10.87 9.68
CA LEU A 59 14.21 11.55 9.47
C LEU A 59 13.17 11.21 10.53
N ARG A 60 13.41 10.23 11.40
CA ARG A 60 12.54 9.97 12.55
C ARG A 60 12.45 11.17 13.51
N GLY A 61 13.49 12.02 13.53
CA GLY A 61 13.57 13.14 14.48
C GLY A 61 13.51 12.66 15.93
N SER A 62 12.70 13.34 16.75
CA SER A 62 12.45 12.97 18.15
C SER A 62 11.28 12.00 18.35
N THR A 63 10.79 11.33 17.29
CA THR A 63 9.69 10.37 17.39
C THR A 63 10.09 9.20 18.31
N PRO A 64 9.37 8.96 19.41
CA PRO A 64 9.70 7.88 20.32
C PRO A 64 9.36 6.53 19.71
N LEU A 65 10.16 5.52 20.01
CA LEU A 65 9.81 4.14 19.73
C LEU A 65 8.72 3.69 20.70
N THR A 66 7.56 3.34 20.17
CA THR A 66 6.38 2.97 20.98
C THR A 66 6.11 1.45 20.96
N LEU A 67 6.83 0.70 20.14
CA LEU A 67 6.78 -0.77 20.11
C LEU A 67 7.79 -1.36 21.10
N SER A 68 7.37 -2.33 21.89
CA SER A 68 8.23 -3.18 22.71
C SER A 68 8.74 -4.40 21.90
N HIS A 69 9.69 -5.15 22.46
CA HIS A 69 10.11 -6.43 21.87
C HIS A 69 8.97 -7.43 21.81
N ASP A 70 8.14 -7.51 22.87
CA ASP A 70 6.98 -8.43 22.93
C ASP A 70 5.95 -8.06 21.87
N ASP A 71 5.69 -6.75 21.65
CA ASP A 71 4.83 -6.29 20.55
C ASP A 71 5.37 -6.77 19.21
N LEU A 72 6.68 -6.64 18.99
CA LEU A 72 7.30 -7.01 17.72
C LEU A 72 7.26 -8.54 17.50
N GLU A 73 7.51 -9.33 18.53
CA GLU A 73 7.38 -10.79 18.46
C GLU A 73 5.95 -11.22 18.11
N ALA A 74 4.94 -10.57 18.68
CA ALA A 74 3.54 -10.83 18.34
C ALA A 74 3.18 -10.45 16.89
N LEU A 75 3.91 -9.53 16.28
CA LEU A 75 3.71 -9.10 14.88
C LEU A 75 4.47 -9.99 13.89
N HIS A 76 5.48 -10.74 14.34
CA HIS A 76 6.20 -11.65 13.47
C HIS A 76 5.26 -12.70 12.88
N SER A 77 5.42 -12.99 11.60
CA SER A 77 4.92 -14.24 11.05
C SER A 77 5.96 -15.34 11.33
N ALA A 78 5.55 -16.59 11.27
CA ALA A 78 6.48 -17.71 11.33
C ALA A 78 7.58 -17.63 10.25
N GLU A 79 7.46 -16.73 9.30
CA GLU A 79 8.20 -16.71 8.05
C GLU A 79 9.18 -15.55 7.92
N GLU A 80 8.96 -14.44 8.63
CA GLU A 80 9.77 -13.24 8.50
C GLU A 80 9.98 -12.57 9.86
N HIS A 81 11.24 -12.39 10.23
CA HIS A 81 11.64 -11.72 11.46
C HIS A 81 12.21 -10.35 11.12
N VAL A 82 11.56 -9.31 11.62
CA VAL A 82 12.04 -7.93 11.53
C VAL A 82 12.72 -7.58 12.85
N SER A 83 13.93 -7.04 12.79
CA SER A 83 14.64 -6.61 13.99
C SER A 83 14.09 -5.29 14.53
N MET A 84 14.32 -5.01 15.81
CA MET A 84 13.97 -3.72 16.40
C MET A 84 14.74 -2.57 15.74
N ASP A 85 15.98 -2.82 15.29
CA ASP A 85 16.76 -1.82 14.53
C ASP A 85 16.07 -1.49 13.19
N GLU A 86 15.52 -2.49 12.50
CA GLU A 86 14.73 -2.27 11.28
C GLU A 86 13.50 -1.39 11.57
N VAL A 87 12.81 -1.65 12.68
CA VAL A 87 11.68 -0.82 13.11
C VAL A 87 12.12 0.61 13.37
N MET A 88 13.22 0.81 14.09
CA MET A 88 13.72 2.16 14.45
C MET A 88 14.24 2.94 13.23
N GLU A 89 14.92 2.26 12.31
CA GLU A 89 15.63 2.91 11.20
C GLU A 89 14.78 3.08 9.95
N VAL A 90 13.77 2.21 9.75
CA VAL A 90 12.95 2.21 8.54
C VAL A 90 11.50 2.57 8.83
N TYR A 91 10.84 1.80 9.69
CA TYR A 91 9.39 1.92 9.88
C TYR A 91 9.00 3.11 10.76
N LEU A 92 9.82 3.50 11.73
CA LEU A 92 9.52 4.65 12.59
C LEU A 92 9.58 5.98 11.82
N PRO A 93 10.61 6.28 10.99
CA PRO A 93 10.58 7.43 10.08
C PRO A 93 9.39 7.41 9.13
N LEU A 94 9.04 6.23 8.58
CA LEU A 94 7.89 6.07 7.69
C LEU A 94 6.57 6.35 8.41
N SER A 95 6.40 5.83 9.63
CA SER A 95 5.23 6.11 10.47
C SER A 95 5.08 7.61 10.74
N ARG A 96 6.20 8.29 11.04
CA ARG A 96 6.21 9.76 11.22
C ARG A 96 5.79 10.49 9.94
N LEU A 97 6.33 10.10 8.79
CA LEU A 97 5.95 10.67 7.51
C LEU A 97 4.46 10.51 7.25
N LEU A 98 3.93 9.29 7.41
CA LEU A 98 2.51 9.01 7.22
C LEU A 98 1.63 9.81 8.18
N ASN A 99 2.02 9.94 9.46
CA ASN A 99 1.29 10.76 10.41
C ASN A 99 1.18 12.23 9.96
N LEU A 100 2.26 12.80 9.42
CA LEU A 100 2.26 14.17 8.88
C LEU A 100 1.32 14.29 7.65
N TYR A 101 1.34 13.31 6.76
CA TYR A 101 0.45 13.28 5.60
C TYR A 101 -1.03 13.15 6.01
N VAL A 102 -1.33 12.25 6.94
CA VAL A 102 -2.69 12.06 7.47
C VAL A 102 -3.20 13.38 8.06
N ALA A 103 -2.41 14.04 8.92
CA ALA A 103 -2.78 15.31 9.53
C ALA A 103 -3.07 16.40 8.48
N ALA A 104 -2.19 16.55 7.49
CA ALA A 104 -2.35 17.53 6.42
C ALA A 104 -3.60 17.24 5.56
N THR A 105 -3.83 15.97 5.19
CA THR A 105 -5.00 15.57 4.39
C THR A 105 -6.30 15.76 5.16
N GLN A 106 -6.35 15.44 6.44
CA GLN A 106 -7.51 15.68 7.29
C GLN A 106 -7.81 17.19 7.43
N GLN A 107 -6.78 18.03 7.44
CA GLN A 107 -6.98 19.48 7.42
C GLN A 107 -7.56 19.94 6.07
N LEU A 108 -7.08 19.40 4.95
CA LEU A 108 -7.61 19.72 3.63
C LEU A 108 -9.08 19.33 3.50
N PHE A 109 -9.49 18.17 4.03
CA PHE A 109 -10.90 17.78 4.07
C PHE A 109 -11.75 18.79 4.84
N ARG A 110 -11.29 19.26 6.00
CA ARG A 110 -12.00 20.30 6.78
C ARG A 110 -12.17 21.61 6.01
N VAL A 111 -11.18 22.00 5.21
CA VAL A 111 -11.29 23.18 4.34
C VAL A 111 -12.38 22.96 3.28
N THR A 112 -12.44 21.79 2.67
CA THR A 112 -13.45 21.42 1.70
C THR A 112 -14.85 21.43 2.33
N ASP A 113 -15.00 20.84 3.51
CA ASP A 113 -16.28 20.85 4.27
C ASP A 113 -16.75 22.26 4.58
N THR A 114 -15.82 23.13 4.99
CA THR A 114 -16.11 24.55 5.24
C THR A 114 -16.59 25.25 3.97
N PHE A 115 -15.95 24.99 2.84
CA PHE A 115 -16.35 25.54 1.54
C PHE A 115 -17.73 25.08 1.10
N LEU A 116 -18.04 23.79 1.31
CA LEU A 116 -19.33 23.20 0.94
C LEU A 116 -20.46 23.55 1.93
N GLY A 117 -20.15 24.11 3.11
CA GLY A 117 -21.10 24.41 4.16
C GLY A 117 -21.76 23.18 4.77
N SER A 118 -21.13 22.01 4.61
CA SER A 118 -21.63 20.72 5.09
C SER A 118 -20.52 19.97 5.81
N PRO A 119 -20.63 19.70 7.12
CA PRO A 119 -19.66 18.86 7.81
C PRO A 119 -19.75 17.43 7.27
N ALA A 120 -18.75 17.02 6.52
CA ALA A 120 -18.65 15.65 6.06
C ALA A 120 -18.21 14.71 7.19
N ALA A 121 -18.55 13.45 7.06
CA ALA A 121 -17.96 12.42 7.90
C ALA A 121 -16.45 12.36 7.66
N LYS A 122 -15.67 12.04 8.71
CA LYS A 122 -14.22 11.88 8.58
C LYS A 122 -13.89 10.87 7.47
N VAL A 123 -13.13 11.30 6.49
CA VAL A 123 -12.72 10.45 5.36
C VAL A 123 -11.46 9.66 5.77
N PRO A 124 -11.50 8.32 5.73
CA PRO A 124 -10.31 7.50 6.01
C PRO A 124 -9.15 7.80 5.08
N TYR A 125 -7.94 7.84 5.64
CA TYR A 125 -6.70 7.92 4.86
C TYR A 125 -6.30 6.51 4.40
N VAL A 126 -6.17 6.29 3.11
CA VAL A 126 -5.89 4.96 2.55
C VAL A 126 -4.42 4.83 2.16
N VAL A 127 -3.72 3.90 2.81
CA VAL A 127 -2.33 3.52 2.50
C VAL A 127 -2.32 2.19 1.77
N ALA A 128 -1.81 2.16 0.55
CA ALA A 128 -1.65 0.93 -0.23
C ALA A 128 -0.23 0.37 -0.08
N ILE A 129 -0.10 -0.96 0.06
CA ILE A 129 1.18 -1.66 0.09
C ILE A 129 1.20 -2.71 -1.01
N ALA A 130 2.07 -2.49 -1.99
CA ALA A 130 2.28 -3.36 -3.15
C ALA A 130 3.64 -4.07 -3.08
N GLY A 131 3.84 -5.05 -3.94
CA GLY A 131 5.11 -5.78 -4.10
C GLY A 131 4.87 -7.26 -4.37
N SER A 132 5.93 -8.01 -4.62
CA SER A 132 5.87 -9.43 -5.00
C SER A 132 5.44 -10.34 -3.84
N VAL A 133 5.11 -11.58 -4.21
CA VAL A 133 5.01 -12.69 -3.23
C VAL A 133 6.35 -12.82 -2.48
N ALA A 134 6.29 -13.16 -1.22
CA ALA A 134 7.43 -13.29 -0.30
C ALA A 134 8.24 -12.00 -0.05
N GLY A 135 7.89 -10.84 -0.62
CA GLY A 135 8.59 -9.57 -0.42
C GLY A 135 8.40 -8.92 0.95
N GLY A 136 7.50 -9.44 1.82
CA GLY A 136 7.29 -8.91 3.18
C GLY A 136 6.21 -7.83 3.30
N LYS A 137 5.26 -7.76 2.35
CA LYS A 137 4.13 -6.80 2.39
C LYS A 137 3.31 -6.90 3.67
N SER A 138 2.88 -8.11 4.03
CA SER A 138 2.01 -8.33 5.19
C SER A 138 2.73 -8.02 6.51
N THR A 139 4.03 -8.28 6.59
CA THR A 139 4.87 -7.91 7.74
C THR A 139 4.99 -6.40 7.84
N THR A 140 5.31 -5.72 6.72
CA THR A 140 5.33 -4.25 6.65
C THR A 140 3.98 -3.65 7.06
N ALA A 141 2.87 -4.20 6.56
CA ALA A 141 1.52 -3.73 6.86
C ALA A 141 1.18 -3.83 8.35
N ARG A 142 1.50 -4.95 9.00
CA ARG A 142 1.26 -5.16 10.44
C ARG A 142 2.11 -4.26 11.31
N ILE A 143 3.40 -4.08 10.99
CA ILE A 143 4.28 -3.18 11.73
C ILE A 143 3.79 -1.74 11.59
N LEU A 144 3.43 -1.30 10.38
CA LEU A 144 2.89 0.05 10.18
C LEU A 144 1.56 0.23 10.88
N GLN A 145 0.66 -0.75 10.84
CA GLN A 145 -0.59 -0.73 11.59
C GLN A 145 -0.33 -0.49 13.09
N ALA A 146 0.59 -1.27 13.67
CA ALA A 146 0.92 -1.17 15.09
C ALA A 146 1.57 0.17 15.46
N LEU A 147 2.46 0.70 14.62
CA LEU A 147 3.08 2.02 14.84
C LEU A 147 2.07 3.16 14.68
N LEU A 148 1.25 3.14 13.63
CA LEU A 148 0.28 4.18 13.34
C LEU A 148 -0.84 4.23 14.38
N ALA A 149 -1.30 3.09 14.88
CA ALA A 149 -2.32 3.02 15.93
C ALA A 149 -1.86 3.64 17.27
N ARG A 150 -0.57 3.92 17.43
CA ARG A 150 -0.02 4.57 18.64
C ARG A 150 0.06 6.10 18.52
N TRP A 151 -0.29 6.68 17.39
CA TRP A 151 -0.42 8.12 17.23
C TRP A 151 -1.76 8.58 17.80
N PRO A 152 -1.78 9.53 18.77
CA PRO A 152 -3.01 9.93 19.51
C PRO A 152 -4.11 10.46 18.59
N ASP A 153 -3.75 11.11 17.50
CA ASP A 153 -4.69 11.77 16.58
C ASP A 153 -5.38 10.80 15.61
N HIS A 154 -4.83 9.56 15.47
CA HIS A 154 -5.26 8.58 14.47
C HIS A 154 -5.22 7.14 14.98
N PRO A 155 -5.87 6.83 16.13
CA PRO A 155 -5.70 5.53 16.80
C PRO A 155 -6.39 4.36 16.09
N LYS A 156 -7.34 4.61 15.18
CA LYS A 156 -8.08 3.56 14.49
C LYS A 156 -7.42 3.24 13.15
N VAL A 157 -6.68 2.15 13.10
CA VAL A 157 -5.98 1.68 11.91
C VAL A 157 -6.43 0.27 11.56
N ASP A 158 -7.17 0.14 10.45
CA ASP A 158 -7.61 -1.16 9.94
C ASP A 158 -6.67 -1.63 8.83
N LEU A 159 -6.50 -2.95 8.73
CA LEU A 159 -5.72 -3.63 7.71
C LEU A 159 -6.60 -4.59 6.95
N VAL A 160 -6.61 -4.46 5.63
CA VAL A 160 -7.34 -5.34 4.70
C VAL A 160 -6.37 -5.86 3.64
N THR A 161 -6.42 -7.16 3.37
CA THR A 161 -5.67 -7.78 2.26
C THR A 161 -6.56 -7.93 1.04
N THR A 162 -6.00 -7.68 -0.14
CA THR A 162 -6.74 -7.86 -1.40
C THR A 162 -7.02 -9.32 -1.73
N ASP A 163 -6.38 -10.27 -1.08
CA ASP A 163 -6.63 -11.68 -1.28
C ASP A 163 -8.10 -12.06 -0.98
N GLY A 164 -8.77 -11.32 -0.07
CA GLY A 164 -10.20 -11.43 0.16
C GLY A 164 -11.06 -11.11 -1.07
N PHE A 165 -10.53 -10.38 -2.03
CA PHE A 165 -11.21 -10.01 -3.27
C PHE A 165 -10.82 -10.90 -4.47
N LEU A 166 -10.11 -12.01 -4.25
CA LEU A 166 -9.98 -13.06 -5.27
C LEU A 166 -11.35 -13.68 -5.56
N PHE A 167 -11.55 -14.14 -6.78
CA PHE A 167 -12.68 -15.00 -7.06
C PHE A 167 -12.49 -16.34 -6.32
N PRO A 168 -13.58 -16.98 -5.83
CA PRO A 168 -13.51 -18.32 -5.24
C PRO A 168 -12.90 -19.32 -6.22
N ASN A 169 -12.22 -20.35 -5.70
CA ASN A 169 -11.58 -21.39 -6.51
C ASN A 169 -12.53 -22.00 -7.53
N ALA A 170 -13.76 -22.31 -7.15
CA ALA A 170 -14.77 -22.86 -8.05
C ALA A 170 -15.03 -21.95 -9.27
N VAL A 171 -15.01 -20.61 -9.09
CA VAL A 171 -15.16 -19.65 -10.19
C VAL A 171 -13.92 -19.60 -11.07
N LEU A 172 -12.72 -19.68 -10.46
CA LEU A 172 -11.45 -19.70 -11.22
C LEU A 172 -11.32 -20.99 -12.04
N GLU A 173 -11.78 -22.12 -11.51
CA GLU A 173 -11.82 -23.42 -12.20
C GLU A 173 -12.82 -23.39 -13.37
N GLU A 174 -14.05 -22.89 -13.14
CA GLU A 174 -15.06 -22.72 -14.19
C GLU A 174 -14.56 -21.85 -15.34
N ARG A 175 -13.78 -20.80 -15.03
CA ARG A 175 -13.15 -19.92 -16.03
C ARG A 175 -11.87 -20.48 -16.64
N GLY A 176 -11.36 -21.62 -16.16
CA GLY A 176 -10.10 -22.23 -16.62
C GLY A 176 -8.86 -21.42 -16.27
N ILE A 177 -8.92 -20.51 -15.27
CA ILE A 177 -7.83 -19.60 -14.88
C ILE A 177 -7.28 -19.87 -13.48
N MET A 178 -7.54 -21.05 -12.91
CA MET A 178 -7.02 -21.39 -11.56
C MET A 178 -5.48 -21.30 -11.48
N HIS A 179 -4.78 -21.63 -12.56
CA HIS A 179 -3.32 -21.49 -12.69
C HIS A 179 -2.82 -20.03 -12.71
N ARG A 180 -3.73 -19.07 -12.88
CA ARG A 180 -3.46 -17.64 -12.86
C ARG A 180 -3.99 -16.96 -11.59
N LYS A 181 -4.21 -17.73 -10.53
CA LYS A 181 -4.60 -17.17 -9.24
C LYS A 181 -3.50 -16.26 -8.69
N GLY A 182 -3.87 -15.03 -8.29
CA GLY A 182 -2.94 -13.95 -7.94
C GLY A 182 -2.61 -13.00 -9.10
N PHE A 183 -2.97 -13.34 -10.36
CA PHE A 183 -2.93 -12.41 -11.48
C PHE A 183 -4.14 -11.47 -11.45
N PRO A 184 -4.09 -10.31 -12.14
CA PRO A 184 -5.16 -9.30 -12.11
C PRO A 184 -6.56 -9.85 -12.42
N GLU A 185 -6.67 -10.74 -13.40
CA GLU A 185 -7.94 -11.33 -13.83
C GLU A 185 -8.56 -12.29 -12.82
N SER A 186 -7.80 -12.71 -11.81
CA SER A 186 -8.31 -13.56 -10.74
C SER A 186 -9.01 -12.79 -9.61
N TYR A 187 -9.01 -11.45 -9.66
CA TYR A 187 -9.62 -10.59 -8.65
C TYR A 187 -10.97 -10.04 -9.08
N ASP A 188 -11.92 -9.96 -8.16
CA ASP A 188 -13.13 -9.16 -8.31
C ASP A 188 -12.82 -7.68 -8.03
N VAL A 189 -12.17 -7.04 -9.01
CA VAL A 189 -11.77 -5.63 -8.94
C VAL A 189 -12.99 -4.71 -8.74
N ARG A 190 -14.16 -5.09 -9.26
CA ARG A 190 -15.40 -4.29 -9.09
C ARG A 190 -15.85 -4.28 -7.63
N ARG A 191 -15.77 -5.43 -6.95
CA ARG A 191 -16.08 -5.55 -5.53
C ARG A 191 -15.08 -4.76 -4.69
N LEU A 192 -13.79 -4.82 -5.03
CA LEU A 192 -12.73 -4.05 -4.35
C LEU A 192 -12.93 -2.53 -4.51
N ILE A 193 -13.23 -2.06 -5.73
CA ILE A 193 -13.53 -0.63 -5.99
C ILE A 193 -14.76 -0.19 -5.20
N ARG A 194 -15.83 -0.99 -5.15
CA ARG A 194 -17.02 -0.68 -4.35
C ARG A 194 -16.68 -0.57 -2.87
N PHE A 195 -15.94 -1.53 -2.33
CA PHE A 195 -15.47 -1.51 -0.94
C PHE A 195 -14.71 -0.20 -0.63
N LEU A 196 -13.74 0.19 -1.47
CA LEU A 196 -12.97 1.40 -1.27
C LEU A 196 -13.82 2.67 -1.39
N ALA A 197 -14.77 2.70 -2.32
CA ALA A 197 -15.70 3.82 -2.48
C ALA A 197 -16.60 3.98 -1.24
N GLU A 198 -17.11 2.88 -0.68
CA GLU A 198 -17.89 2.90 0.56
C GLU A 198 -17.07 3.37 1.76
N VAL A 199 -15.81 2.90 1.89
CA VAL A 199 -14.87 3.38 2.92
C VAL A 199 -14.62 4.88 2.77
N LYS A 200 -14.30 5.36 1.57
CA LYS A 200 -14.02 6.79 1.30
C LYS A 200 -15.26 7.68 1.42
N SER A 201 -16.45 7.13 1.25
CA SER A 201 -17.71 7.87 1.50
C SER A 201 -18.02 8.08 2.98
N GLY A 202 -17.23 7.50 3.89
CA GLY A 202 -17.44 7.61 5.33
C GLY A 202 -18.57 6.73 5.87
N SER A 203 -18.92 5.65 5.15
CA SER A 203 -19.89 4.65 5.62
C SER A 203 -19.53 4.14 7.02
N GLU A 204 -20.55 3.90 7.85
CA GLU A 204 -20.38 3.51 9.25
C GLU A 204 -19.68 2.17 9.41
N GLU A 205 -20.08 1.24 8.56
CA GLU A 205 -19.56 -0.12 8.51
C GLU A 205 -19.45 -0.55 7.05
N VAL A 206 -18.29 -1.08 6.67
CA VAL A 206 -18.03 -1.68 5.36
C VAL A 206 -17.45 -3.05 5.57
N ARG A 207 -17.81 -4.02 4.73
CA ARG A 207 -17.45 -5.42 4.89
C ARG A 207 -16.52 -5.87 3.77
N ALA A 208 -15.42 -6.50 4.13
CA ALA A 208 -14.49 -7.15 3.22
C ALA A 208 -14.56 -8.67 3.36
N PRO A 209 -14.46 -9.44 2.26
CA PRO A 209 -14.38 -10.89 2.33
C PRO A 209 -13.11 -11.35 3.02
N VAL A 210 -13.14 -12.55 3.59
CA VAL A 210 -12.00 -13.16 4.26
C VAL A 210 -11.41 -14.27 3.39
N TYR A 211 -10.09 -14.24 3.22
CA TYR A 211 -9.31 -15.27 2.56
C TYR A 211 -8.56 -16.13 3.59
N SER A 212 -8.52 -17.42 3.37
CA SER A 212 -7.72 -18.35 4.18
C SER A 212 -6.59 -18.94 3.36
N HIS A 213 -5.37 -18.70 3.79
CA HIS A 213 -4.18 -19.35 3.20
C HIS A 213 -4.15 -20.85 3.48
N LEU A 214 -4.81 -21.33 4.54
CA LEU A 214 -4.88 -22.76 4.88
C LEU A 214 -5.68 -23.51 3.81
N VAL A 215 -6.93 -23.10 3.58
CA VAL A 215 -7.79 -23.71 2.55
C VAL A 215 -7.57 -23.15 1.16
N TYR A 216 -6.70 -22.15 1.04
CA TYR A 216 -6.35 -21.49 -0.22
C TYR A 216 -7.58 -20.95 -0.98
N ASP A 217 -8.58 -20.41 -0.25
CA ASP A 217 -9.82 -19.91 -0.83
C ASP A 217 -10.47 -18.83 0.05
N ILE A 218 -11.50 -18.19 -0.49
CA ILE A 218 -12.43 -17.34 0.25
C ILE A 218 -13.22 -18.22 1.21
N ILE A 219 -13.28 -17.82 2.48
CA ILE A 219 -14.04 -18.53 3.50
C ILE A 219 -15.30 -17.76 3.90
N PRO A 220 -16.32 -18.45 4.47
CA PRO A 220 -17.46 -17.79 5.07
C PRO A 220 -17.03 -16.84 6.19
N GLY A 221 -17.60 -15.64 6.19
CA GLY A 221 -17.27 -14.58 7.13
C GLY A 221 -16.86 -13.30 6.43
N GLU A 222 -16.82 -12.22 7.18
CA GLU A 222 -16.48 -10.91 6.68
C GLU A 222 -15.64 -10.16 7.72
N LEU A 223 -14.62 -9.48 7.25
CA LEU A 223 -13.88 -8.49 8.02
C LEU A 223 -14.69 -7.18 8.05
N VAL A 224 -14.99 -6.69 9.24
CA VAL A 224 -15.77 -5.47 9.41
C VAL A 224 -14.85 -4.28 9.64
N VAL A 225 -14.92 -3.31 8.74
CA VAL A 225 -14.20 -2.04 8.79
C VAL A 225 -15.16 -0.96 9.27
N ARG A 226 -14.83 -0.31 10.41
CA ARG A 226 -15.74 0.66 11.07
C ARG A 226 -15.12 2.04 11.17
N ARG A 227 -15.25 2.85 10.12
CA ARG A 227 -14.73 4.24 10.03
C ARG A 227 -13.32 4.37 10.63
N PRO A 228 -12.32 3.70 10.05
CA PRO A 228 -10.95 3.85 10.52
C PRO A 228 -10.46 5.27 10.24
N ASP A 229 -9.45 5.70 10.98
CA ASP A 229 -8.69 6.90 10.65
C ASP A 229 -7.79 6.63 9.45
N ILE A 230 -7.18 5.44 9.45
CA ILE A 230 -6.30 4.96 8.40
C ILE A 230 -6.73 3.55 8.00
N LEU A 231 -6.89 3.31 6.71
CA LEU A 231 -7.03 1.98 6.13
C LEU A 231 -5.72 1.60 5.44
N ILE A 232 -5.09 0.52 5.85
CA ILE A 232 -3.99 -0.11 5.11
C ILE A 232 -4.60 -1.18 4.21
N LEU A 233 -4.35 -1.07 2.90
CA LEU A 233 -4.73 -2.08 1.91
C LEU A 233 -3.46 -2.73 1.35
N GLU A 234 -3.26 -4.02 1.57
CA GLU A 234 -2.10 -4.72 1.02
C GLU A 234 -2.48 -5.70 -0.08
N GLY A 235 -1.62 -5.86 -1.08
CA GLY A 235 -1.82 -6.86 -2.12
C GLY A 235 -0.84 -6.78 -3.28
N LEU A 236 -0.87 -7.80 -4.13
CA LEU A 236 0.06 -7.92 -5.26
C LEU A 236 -0.16 -6.83 -6.31
N ASN A 237 -1.41 -6.61 -6.68
CA ASN A 237 -1.81 -5.85 -7.86
C ASN A 237 -2.47 -4.49 -7.53
N VAL A 238 -2.31 -3.98 -6.31
CA VAL A 238 -3.03 -2.77 -5.86
C VAL A 238 -2.66 -1.51 -6.67
N LEU A 239 -1.46 -1.44 -7.22
CA LEU A 239 -1.00 -0.28 -8.02
C LEU A 239 -1.21 -0.45 -9.53
N GLN A 240 -1.83 -1.53 -9.98
CA GLN A 240 -2.09 -1.76 -11.40
C GLN A 240 -3.11 -0.79 -11.99
N THR A 241 -2.90 -0.48 -13.29
CA THR A 241 -3.81 0.37 -14.09
C THR A 241 -4.32 -0.34 -15.35
N GLY A 242 -3.95 -1.61 -15.55
CA GLY A 242 -4.36 -2.36 -16.72
C GLY A 242 -5.78 -2.92 -16.59
N GLY A 243 -6.58 -2.81 -17.66
CA GLY A 243 -7.68 -3.72 -17.93
C GLY A 243 -7.13 -4.93 -18.69
N THR A 244 -7.86 -6.05 -18.67
CA THR A 244 -7.58 -7.19 -19.56
C THR A 244 -7.58 -6.73 -21.01
N ALA A 245 -6.64 -7.23 -21.82
CA ALA A 245 -6.51 -6.86 -23.23
C ALA A 245 -7.85 -7.08 -23.96
N GLY A 246 -8.43 -6.03 -24.56
CA GLY A 246 -9.70 -6.07 -25.28
C GLY A 246 -10.90 -5.48 -24.54
N GLU A 247 -10.82 -5.18 -23.24
CA GLU A 247 -11.86 -4.45 -22.51
C GLU A 247 -11.66 -2.92 -22.64
N ARG A 248 -12.79 -2.18 -22.56
CA ARG A 248 -12.69 -0.72 -22.43
C ARG A 248 -11.93 -0.42 -21.14
N PRO A 249 -10.95 0.52 -21.17
CA PRO A 249 -10.22 0.88 -19.96
C PRO A 249 -11.22 1.27 -18.85
N PRO A 250 -11.03 0.80 -17.62
CA PRO A 250 -11.89 1.19 -16.51
C PRO A 250 -11.84 2.71 -16.33
N ARG A 251 -12.96 3.31 -15.95
CA ARG A 251 -13.03 4.75 -15.68
C ARG A 251 -12.43 5.11 -14.33
N VAL A 252 -12.31 4.13 -13.44
CA VAL A 252 -11.81 4.28 -12.06
C VAL A 252 -10.90 3.09 -11.77
N PHE A 253 -9.73 3.35 -11.24
CA PHE A 253 -8.76 2.37 -10.81
C PHE A 253 -8.76 2.23 -9.29
N VAL A 254 -8.31 1.08 -8.79
CA VAL A 254 -8.12 0.86 -7.35
C VAL A 254 -7.19 1.94 -6.75
N SER A 255 -6.15 2.30 -7.50
CA SER A 255 -5.17 3.32 -7.07
C SER A 255 -5.74 4.75 -6.95
N ASP A 256 -6.91 5.05 -7.51
CA ASP A 256 -7.53 6.38 -7.41
C ASP A 256 -8.05 6.66 -5.97
N PHE A 257 -8.21 5.62 -5.16
CA PHE A 257 -8.65 5.72 -3.77
C PHE A 257 -7.50 5.89 -2.77
N PHE A 258 -6.25 5.81 -3.22
CA PHE A 258 -5.09 5.84 -2.33
C PHE A 258 -4.60 7.26 -2.07
N ASP A 259 -4.39 7.57 -0.81
CA ASP A 259 -3.74 8.81 -0.40
C ASP A 259 -2.21 8.64 -0.36
N PHE A 260 -1.73 7.42 -0.07
CA PHE A 260 -0.31 7.07 -0.08
C PHE A 260 -0.11 5.64 -0.58
N SER A 261 1.02 5.39 -1.23
CA SER A 261 1.34 4.06 -1.73
C SER A 261 2.80 3.70 -1.47
N ILE A 262 3.02 2.46 -1.05
CA ILE A 262 4.31 1.87 -0.74
C ILE A 262 4.51 0.66 -1.65
N TYR A 263 5.67 0.56 -2.26
CA TYR A 263 6.10 -0.63 -3.00
C TYR A 263 7.25 -1.30 -2.27
N ILE A 264 7.12 -2.60 -2.00
CA ILE A 264 8.21 -3.40 -1.45
C ILE A 264 8.96 -4.00 -2.62
N ASP A 265 10.19 -3.57 -2.80
CA ASP A 265 11.07 -3.95 -3.89
C ASP A 265 12.17 -4.89 -3.42
N ALA A 266 12.59 -5.79 -4.27
CA ALA A 266 13.77 -6.62 -4.11
C ALA A 266 14.19 -7.24 -5.43
N CYS A 267 15.45 -7.68 -5.54
CA CYS A 267 15.92 -8.44 -6.68
C CYS A 267 15.11 -9.74 -6.87
N GLU A 268 14.75 -10.07 -8.11
CA GLU A 268 13.95 -11.27 -8.43
C GLU A 268 14.58 -12.56 -7.86
N ALA A 269 15.91 -12.68 -7.93
CA ALA A 269 16.62 -13.84 -7.41
C ALA A 269 16.50 -13.98 -5.88
N ASP A 270 16.42 -12.86 -5.16
CA ASP A 270 16.21 -12.86 -3.71
C ASP A 270 14.77 -13.21 -3.38
N LEU A 271 13.79 -12.67 -4.13
CA LEU A 271 12.38 -13.03 -4.03
C LEU A 271 12.14 -14.52 -4.25
N GLU A 272 12.80 -15.13 -5.26
CA GLU A 272 12.76 -16.58 -5.49
C GLU A 272 13.30 -17.34 -4.29
N GLY A 273 14.47 -16.93 -3.79
CA GLY A 273 15.11 -17.56 -2.62
C GLY A 273 14.20 -17.51 -1.39
N TRP A 274 13.58 -16.36 -1.12
CA TRP A 274 12.65 -16.17 0.00
C TRP A 274 11.37 -16.98 -0.18
N TYR A 275 10.83 -17.02 -1.40
CA TYR A 275 9.67 -17.83 -1.73
C TYR A 275 9.92 -19.32 -1.45
N LEU A 276 11.07 -19.84 -1.88
CA LEU A 276 11.43 -21.24 -1.67
C LEU A 276 11.66 -21.58 -0.19
N GLN A 277 12.31 -20.69 0.56
CA GLN A 277 12.47 -20.84 2.00
C GLN A 277 11.13 -20.85 2.73
N ARG A 278 10.23 -19.93 2.36
CA ARG A 278 8.86 -19.88 2.87
C ARG A 278 8.09 -21.15 2.54
N PHE A 279 8.16 -21.62 1.29
CA PHE A 279 7.48 -22.84 0.85
C PHE A 279 7.96 -24.04 1.65
N GLN A 280 9.26 -24.21 1.85
CA GLN A 280 9.81 -25.30 2.66
C GLN A 280 9.33 -25.25 4.11
N ARG A 281 9.36 -24.07 4.72
CA ARG A 281 8.88 -23.87 6.10
C ARG A 281 7.37 -24.19 6.24
N LEU A 282 6.56 -23.73 5.31
CA LEU A 282 5.13 -24.04 5.29
C LEU A 282 4.90 -25.55 5.12
N ARG A 283 5.70 -26.24 4.30
CA ARG A 283 5.65 -27.68 4.14
C ARG A 283 5.94 -28.43 5.45
N GLU A 284 6.81 -27.89 6.28
CA GLU A 284 7.15 -28.47 7.59
C GLU A 284 6.10 -28.16 8.67
N THR A 285 5.25 -27.15 8.45
CA THR A 285 4.29 -26.62 9.43
C THR A 285 2.85 -26.66 8.90
N ALA A 286 2.34 -25.57 8.37
CA ALA A 286 0.93 -25.37 8.01
C ALA A 286 0.42 -26.35 6.94
N PHE A 287 1.25 -26.80 6.00
CA PHE A 287 0.82 -27.76 4.99
C PHE A 287 0.65 -29.18 5.55
N ARG A 288 1.15 -29.47 6.76
CA ARG A 288 0.91 -30.74 7.43
C ARG A 288 -0.50 -30.85 8.03
N ASP A 289 -1.19 -29.75 8.18
CA ASP A 289 -2.58 -29.76 8.59
C ASP A 289 -3.43 -30.49 7.54
N PRO A 290 -4.22 -31.51 7.92
CA PRO A 290 -5.09 -32.24 6.99
C PRO A 290 -6.11 -31.34 6.27
N GLU A 291 -6.50 -30.20 6.85
CA GLU A 291 -7.40 -29.24 6.23
C GLU A 291 -6.68 -28.32 5.22
N SER A 292 -5.35 -28.38 5.15
CA SER A 292 -4.58 -27.57 4.22
C SER A 292 -4.81 -28.01 2.77
N PHE A 293 -5.13 -27.07 1.91
CA PHE A 293 -5.18 -27.28 0.45
C PHE A 293 -3.87 -27.89 -0.08
N PHE A 294 -2.76 -27.57 0.56
CA PHE A 294 -1.42 -28.03 0.17
C PHE A 294 -0.97 -29.29 0.91
N HIS A 295 -1.85 -29.95 1.68
CA HIS A 295 -1.49 -31.13 2.50
C HIS A 295 -0.81 -32.24 1.67
N GLN A 296 -1.33 -32.53 0.48
CA GLN A 296 -0.74 -33.54 -0.41
C GLN A 296 0.71 -33.26 -0.80
N TYR A 297 1.12 -31.99 -0.89
CA TYR A 297 2.50 -31.59 -1.21
C TYR A 297 3.44 -31.75 0.01
N ALA A 298 2.89 -31.74 1.21
CA ALA A 298 3.67 -31.98 2.44
C ALA A 298 3.93 -33.46 2.71
N VAL A 299 2.94 -34.32 2.43
CA VAL A 299 3.00 -35.76 2.80
C VAL A 299 3.28 -36.67 1.62
N GLY A 300 2.94 -36.26 0.38
CA GLY A 300 3.04 -37.09 -0.83
C GLY A 300 4.31 -36.91 -1.64
N MET A 301 5.17 -35.93 -1.31
CA MET A 301 6.40 -35.62 -2.04
C MET A 301 7.62 -35.71 -1.14
N SER A 302 8.73 -36.17 -1.70
CA SER A 302 10.05 -36.00 -1.09
C SER A 302 10.42 -34.52 -1.00
N GLU A 303 11.42 -34.17 -0.21
CA GLU A 303 11.90 -32.78 -0.13
C GLU A 303 12.39 -32.25 -1.48
N GLN A 304 13.11 -33.08 -2.23
CA GLN A 304 13.63 -32.72 -3.54
C GLN A 304 12.51 -32.44 -4.57
N GLU A 305 11.49 -33.33 -4.61
CA GLU A 305 10.32 -33.14 -5.50
C GLU A 305 9.52 -31.90 -5.13
N ALA A 306 9.33 -31.64 -3.83
CA ALA A 306 8.62 -30.47 -3.35
C ALA A 306 9.38 -29.16 -3.69
N MET A 307 10.69 -29.15 -3.53
CA MET A 307 11.52 -27.98 -3.90
C MET A 307 11.53 -27.74 -5.41
N GLU A 308 11.55 -28.80 -6.22
CA GLU A 308 11.44 -28.66 -7.68
C GLU A 308 10.07 -28.14 -8.09
N PHE A 309 8.99 -28.63 -7.47
CA PHE A 309 7.66 -28.09 -7.65
C PHE A 309 7.58 -26.60 -7.24
N GLY A 310 8.16 -26.22 -6.11
CA GLY A 310 8.23 -24.82 -5.68
C GLY A 310 8.94 -23.93 -6.71
N ARG A 311 10.08 -24.38 -7.28
CA ARG A 311 10.79 -23.65 -8.35
C ARG A 311 9.93 -23.53 -9.60
N GLN A 312 9.24 -24.59 -9.98
CA GLN A 312 8.34 -24.55 -11.13
C GLN A 312 7.21 -23.56 -10.94
N VAL A 313 6.56 -23.54 -9.76
CA VAL A 313 5.51 -22.55 -9.44
C VAL A 313 6.07 -21.12 -9.47
N TRP A 314 7.26 -20.92 -8.93
CA TRP A 314 7.94 -19.62 -9.04
C TRP A 314 8.12 -19.22 -10.50
N ALA A 315 8.77 -20.04 -11.28
CA ALA A 315 9.16 -19.72 -12.66
C ALA A 315 7.94 -19.49 -13.59
N THR A 316 6.86 -20.27 -13.39
CA THR A 316 5.71 -20.26 -14.32
C THR A 316 4.56 -19.37 -13.88
N ILE A 317 4.48 -19.02 -12.60
CA ILE A 317 3.38 -18.23 -12.04
C ILE A 317 3.93 -16.93 -11.39
N ASN A 318 4.72 -17.04 -10.32
CA ASN A 318 5.08 -15.87 -9.53
C ASN A 318 6.01 -14.91 -10.26
N ALA A 319 7.06 -15.41 -10.92
CA ALA A 319 7.99 -14.59 -11.69
C ALA A 319 7.32 -13.98 -12.92
N VAL A 320 6.40 -14.70 -13.57
CA VAL A 320 5.61 -14.17 -14.69
C VAL A 320 4.72 -13.03 -14.20
N ASN A 321 3.97 -13.23 -13.12
CA ASN A 321 3.12 -12.18 -12.55
C ASN A 321 3.95 -10.96 -12.07
N LEU A 322 5.13 -11.21 -11.48
CA LEU A 322 6.05 -10.14 -11.09
C LEU A 322 6.40 -9.27 -12.28
N ARG A 323 6.94 -9.86 -13.34
CA ARG A 323 7.43 -9.11 -14.52
C ARG A 323 6.31 -8.46 -15.34
N GLU A 324 5.17 -9.14 -15.50
CA GLU A 324 4.08 -8.64 -16.33
C GLU A 324 3.20 -7.61 -15.62
N ASN A 325 3.00 -7.76 -14.31
CA ASN A 325 1.94 -7.05 -13.61
C ASN A 325 2.41 -6.23 -12.39
N ILE A 326 3.36 -6.74 -11.62
CA ILE A 326 3.71 -6.11 -10.34
C ILE A 326 4.83 -5.09 -10.52
N GLU A 327 5.97 -5.51 -11.09
CA GLU A 327 7.15 -4.67 -11.30
C GLU A 327 6.85 -3.42 -12.15
N PRO A 328 6.07 -3.47 -13.24
CA PRO A 328 5.72 -2.28 -14.02
C PRO A 328 4.96 -1.22 -13.22
N SER A 329 4.36 -1.59 -12.08
CA SER A 329 3.66 -0.66 -11.19
C SER A 329 4.55 0.04 -10.16
N ARG A 330 5.81 -0.38 -10.03
CA ARG A 330 6.80 0.12 -9.07
C ARG A 330 6.93 1.64 -9.07
N GLU A 331 7.14 2.21 -10.24
CA GLU A 331 7.35 3.66 -10.39
C GLU A 331 6.10 4.51 -10.08
N ARG A 332 4.96 3.88 -9.87
CA ARG A 332 3.72 4.55 -9.47
C ARG A 332 3.62 4.77 -7.96
N ALA A 333 4.43 4.06 -7.19
CA ALA A 333 4.44 4.19 -5.74
C ALA A 333 4.96 5.56 -5.31
N ARG A 334 4.41 6.07 -4.21
CA ARG A 334 4.95 7.26 -3.54
C ARG A 334 6.23 6.96 -2.79
N LEU A 335 6.37 5.77 -2.28
CA LEU A 335 7.54 5.32 -1.55
C LEU A 335 7.89 3.90 -1.95
N ILE A 336 9.17 3.63 -2.15
CA ILE A 336 9.70 2.31 -2.46
C ILE A 336 10.66 1.93 -1.35
N LEU A 337 10.47 0.75 -0.77
CA LEU A 337 11.39 0.13 0.18
C LEU A 337 12.19 -0.93 -0.57
N ASP A 338 13.44 -0.67 -0.83
CA ASP A 338 14.35 -1.57 -1.56
C ASP A 338 15.07 -2.48 -0.56
N LYS A 339 14.78 -3.78 -0.63
CA LYS A 339 15.28 -4.80 0.31
C LYS A 339 16.47 -5.54 -0.27
N ALA A 340 17.47 -5.76 0.57
CA ALA A 340 18.61 -6.60 0.30
C ALA A 340 18.30 -8.09 0.55
N LYS A 341 19.23 -8.94 0.14
CA LYS A 341 19.14 -10.41 0.25
C LYS A 341 18.83 -10.93 1.65
N ASP A 342 19.23 -10.20 2.69
CA ASP A 342 18.97 -10.52 4.10
C ASP A 342 17.63 -10.00 4.62
N HIS A 343 16.71 -9.61 3.73
CA HIS A 343 15.41 -8.98 3.97
C HIS A 343 15.45 -7.55 4.53
N ARG A 344 16.62 -6.99 4.82
CA ARG A 344 16.73 -5.63 5.37
C ARG A 344 16.50 -4.60 4.28
N VAL A 345 15.82 -3.51 4.62
CA VAL A 345 15.71 -2.36 3.73
C VAL A 345 17.03 -1.60 3.71
N GLU A 346 17.64 -1.50 2.54
CA GLU A 346 18.89 -0.77 2.33
C GLU A 346 18.68 0.65 1.84
N ARG A 347 17.67 0.86 0.99
CA ARG A 347 17.37 2.14 0.37
C ARG A 347 15.87 2.43 0.44
N VAL A 348 15.57 3.70 0.55
CA VAL A 348 14.20 4.22 0.51
C VAL A 348 14.11 5.28 -0.59
N TRP A 349 13.13 5.13 -1.45
CA TRP A 349 12.90 6.07 -2.54
C TRP A 349 11.57 6.77 -2.27
N LEU A 350 11.61 8.09 -2.11
CA LEU A 350 10.42 8.91 -1.87
C LEU A 350 10.14 9.78 -3.10
N ARG A 351 8.92 9.68 -3.65
CA ARG A 351 8.51 10.45 -4.81
C ARG A 351 8.47 11.94 -4.48
N LYS A 352 9.09 12.74 -5.34
CA LYS A 352 8.99 14.19 -5.31
C LYS A 352 7.52 14.59 -5.52
N LEU A 353 7.07 15.61 -4.81
CA LEU A 353 5.72 16.16 -4.97
C LEU A 353 5.59 16.91 -6.28
#